data_c6e02e4b45b35a418ea1bfbf6352bbc5
#
_entry.id   c6e02e4b45b35a418ea1bfbf6352bbc5
#
_cell.length_a   1.000
_cell.length_b   1.000
_cell.length_c   1.000
_cell.angle_alpha   90.00
_cell.angle_beta   90.00
_cell.angle_gamma   90.00
#
_symmetry.space_group_name_H-M   'P 1'
#
loop_
_entity.id
_entity.type
_entity.pdbx_description
1 polymer ?
#
loop_
_entity_poly.entity_id
_entity_poly.type
_entity_poly.pdbx_seq_one_letter_code
_entity_poly.pdbx_strand_id
1 'polypeptide(L)'
;MGQKPKQFTRPPPKKKPAKAAALVSADDYQEAADFEEAAGGKHRAGDPVKSARAFVRALELYDTGVGKHPKDFDLAYNKARLELEISQQPAILEHIGVELPAWLERTLLSHQHALQLNEENPDALFNIAQVETSLAEQLTEDDREDEAVPFLEQAITHLSSCLSRQEMMYEQHKLDFPDTEDGGVALEQSEPEAAPAAASASAGDVDMKEQQSAIVETPVSPSDLLDTVYASLSALTTLAPLLDEKGLQNLGDMARQLTETKAPSYISLLPAEEQDKARIATAVNRASFIASYASAQFEHHMIELQQYVERLDAFEIPGKDTDADALVAEAEARTELVMSTIDRFGESPDLPASVCWKELTTSQDLYSKATKLSTESAKESKAEVYKSKGDLEILRHRLIHILKTDLSENTRNSAQTLIKNAQTYYKGAMNLAKADGDEEVEEEAQQRLGIATEIAALMYGGEASAAVDDLMEALEGCVEEGLISQQLAEAIFERQSASKS
;
A
#
# COMPACT_ATOMS: atom_id res chain seq x y z
N MET A 1 -25.51 -30.79 -6.09
CA MET A 1 -24.70 -31.66 -5.19
C MET A 1 -23.40 -30.91 -4.96
N GLY A 2 -23.28 -30.25 -3.79
CA GLY A 2 -22.14 -29.39 -3.48
C GLY A 2 -20.91 -30.22 -3.11
N GLN A 3 -19.80 -29.92 -3.76
CA GLN A 3 -18.50 -30.45 -3.37
C GLN A 3 -18.03 -29.72 -2.10
N LYS A 4 -17.69 -30.48 -1.06
CA LYS A 4 -17.10 -29.96 0.18
C LYS A 4 -15.67 -29.48 -0.10
N PRO A 5 -15.24 -28.32 0.45
CA PRO A 5 -13.87 -27.86 0.33
C PRO A 5 -12.90 -28.86 1.00
N LYS A 6 -11.76 -29.12 0.34
CA LYS A 6 -10.70 -29.96 0.87
C LYS A 6 -10.13 -29.31 2.14
N GLN A 7 -10.28 -29.98 3.28
CA GLN A 7 -9.60 -29.61 4.52
C GLN A 7 -8.10 -29.90 4.35
N PHE A 8 -7.29 -28.85 4.41
CA PHE A 8 -5.85 -29.00 4.62
C PHE A 8 -5.63 -29.65 5.99
N THR A 9 -5.06 -30.85 6.00
CA THR A 9 -4.64 -31.50 7.23
C THR A 9 -3.44 -30.76 7.80
N ARG A 10 -3.68 -30.01 8.89
CA ARG A 10 -2.60 -29.40 9.67
C ARG A 10 -1.57 -30.44 10.07
N PRO A 11 -0.26 -30.15 9.93
CA PRO A 11 0.77 -30.97 10.56
C PRO A 11 0.49 -31.01 12.09
N PRO A 12 0.80 -32.15 12.75
CA PRO A 12 0.55 -32.29 14.18
C PRO A 12 1.33 -31.22 14.96
N PRO A 13 0.76 -30.66 16.05
CA PRO A 13 1.42 -29.64 16.83
C PRO A 13 2.77 -30.18 17.32
N LYS A 14 3.86 -29.50 16.97
CA LYS A 14 5.21 -29.80 17.50
C LYS A 14 5.14 -29.76 19.01
N LYS A 15 5.65 -30.79 19.70
CA LYS A 15 5.73 -30.89 21.15
C LYS A 15 6.46 -29.66 21.68
N LYS A 16 5.93 -29.03 22.77
CA LYS A 16 6.63 -27.98 23.50
C LYS A 16 8.08 -28.43 23.78
N PRO A 17 9.08 -27.58 23.47
CA PRO A 17 10.47 -27.92 23.77
C PRO A 17 10.61 -28.21 25.28
N ALA A 18 11.25 -29.32 25.60
CA ALA A 18 11.68 -29.61 26.97
C ALA A 18 12.67 -28.54 27.39
N LYS A 19 12.61 -28.06 28.67
CA LYS A 19 13.46 -27.07 29.33
C LYS A 19 14.47 -26.39 28.42
N ALA A 20 14.30 -25.07 28.17
CA ALA A 20 15.10 -24.30 27.26
C ALA A 20 16.57 -24.71 27.26
N ALA A 21 16.99 -25.45 26.26
CA ALA A 21 18.39 -25.54 25.90
C ALA A 21 18.89 -24.14 25.57
N ALA A 22 20.06 -23.77 26.01
CA ALA A 22 20.60 -22.44 25.66
C ALA A 22 20.73 -22.35 24.14
N LEU A 23 20.12 -21.32 23.52
CA LEU A 23 20.24 -21.06 22.10
C LEU A 23 21.70 -20.73 21.76
N VAL A 24 22.31 -21.48 20.85
CA VAL A 24 23.74 -21.41 20.56
C VAL A 24 23.99 -21.10 19.08
N SER A 25 23.32 -21.80 18.16
CA SER A 25 23.48 -21.65 16.72
C SER A 25 22.55 -20.57 16.16
N ALA A 26 22.81 -20.11 14.94
CA ALA A 26 21.89 -19.22 14.20
C ALA A 26 20.52 -19.87 14.03
N ASP A 27 20.47 -21.13 13.64
CA ASP A 27 19.23 -21.91 13.46
C ASP A 27 18.42 -22.03 14.76
N ASP A 28 19.07 -22.14 15.95
CA ASP A 28 18.33 -22.15 17.22
C ASP A 28 17.58 -20.83 17.46
N TYR A 29 18.22 -19.70 17.13
CA TYR A 29 17.59 -18.37 17.22
C TYR A 29 16.49 -18.20 16.19
N GLN A 30 16.72 -18.64 14.96
CA GLN A 30 15.72 -18.62 13.90
C GLN A 30 14.48 -19.42 14.30
N GLU A 31 14.63 -20.70 14.71
CA GLU A 31 13.50 -21.54 15.09
C GLU A 31 12.73 -20.99 16.29
N ALA A 32 13.43 -20.38 17.25
CA ALA A 32 12.80 -19.75 18.40
C ALA A 32 12.02 -18.49 18.02
N ALA A 33 12.55 -17.65 17.13
CA ALA A 33 11.91 -16.45 16.63
C ALA A 33 10.69 -16.79 15.75
N ASP A 34 10.79 -17.75 14.85
CA ASP A 34 9.69 -18.25 14.01
C ASP A 34 8.50 -18.74 14.85
N PHE A 35 8.79 -19.36 16.01
CA PHE A 35 7.73 -19.80 16.93
C PHE A 35 6.94 -18.61 17.51
N GLU A 36 7.63 -17.54 17.93
CA GLU A 36 6.98 -16.33 18.45
C GLU A 36 6.30 -15.53 17.32
N GLU A 37 6.91 -15.45 16.14
CA GLU A 37 6.33 -14.85 14.95
C GLU A 37 5.00 -15.52 14.54
N ALA A 38 4.98 -16.87 14.51
CA ALA A 38 3.77 -17.63 14.24
C ALA A 38 2.68 -17.38 15.31
N ALA A 39 3.07 -17.14 16.57
CA ALA A 39 2.14 -16.76 17.63
C ALA A 39 1.59 -15.34 17.42
N GLY A 40 2.44 -14.41 16.96
CA GLY A 40 2.04 -13.04 16.57
C GLY A 40 1.01 -13.05 15.45
N GLY A 41 1.34 -13.71 14.33
CA GLY A 41 0.45 -13.83 13.18
C GLY A 41 -0.90 -14.46 13.51
N LYS A 42 -0.94 -15.43 14.43
CA LYS A 42 -2.19 -16.05 14.88
C LYS A 42 -3.15 -15.07 15.59
N HIS A 43 -2.61 -14.08 16.26
CA HIS A 43 -3.40 -13.11 17.04
C HIS A 43 -3.68 -11.81 16.29
N ARG A 44 -3.08 -11.60 15.12
CA ARG A 44 -3.15 -10.37 14.33
C ARG A 44 -4.57 -9.82 14.17
N ALA A 45 -5.52 -10.63 13.72
CA ALA A 45 -6.88 -10.20 13.42
C ALA A 45 -7.80 -10.07 14.64
N GLY A 46 -7.40 -10.57 15.82
CA GLY A 46 -8.35 -10.65 16.96
C GLY A 46 -7.83 -10.12 18.30
N ASP A 47 -6.53 -9.90 18.44
CA ASP A 47 -5.90 -9.43 19.67
C ASP A 47 -4.54 -8.79 19.36
N PRO A 48 -4.54 -7.52 18.87
CA PRO A 48 -3.31 -6.84 18.47
C PRO A 48 -2.31 -6.70 19.63
N VAL A 49 -2.77 -6.58 20.88
CA VAL A 49 -1.90 -6.55 22.07
C VAL A 49 -1.09 -7.84 22.22
N LYS A 50 -1.72 -9.00 22.01
CA LYS A 50 -1.01 -10.29 22.05
C LYS A 50 -0.12 -10.49 20.86
N SER A 51 -0.55 -10.04 19.68
CA SER A 51 0.24 -10.05 18.47
C SER A 51 1.52 -9.23 18.64
N ALA A 52 1.40 -7.96 19.05
CA ALA A 52 2.53 -7.07 19.32
C ALA A 52 3.53 -7.66 20.32
N ARG A 53 3.05 -8.22 21.45
CA ARG A 53 3.92 -8.86 22.43
C ARG A 53 4.67 -10.09 21.89
N ALA A 54 4.06 -10.84 20.99
CA ALA A 54 4.71 -11.99 20.37
C ALA A 54 5.76 -11.54 19.35
N PHE A 55 5.45 -10.57 18.50
CA PHE A 55 6.39 -10.00 17.54
C PHE A 55 7.58 -9.32 18.24
N VAL A 56 7.38 -8.60 19.35
CA VAL A 56 8.47 -8.03 20.14
C VAL A 56 9.41 -9.13 20.64
N ARG A 57 8.89 -10.28 21.14
CA ARG A 57 9.73 -11.40 21.58
C ARG A 57 10.48 -12.05 20.40
N ALA A 58 9.84 -12.15 19.22
CA ALA A 58 10.51 -12.63 18.02
C ALA A 58 11.68 -11.70 17.64
N LEU A 59 11.47 -10.38 17.65
CA LEU A 59 12.52 -9.41 17.37
C LEU A 59 13.66 -9.45 18.40
N GLU A 60 13.37 -9.62 19.69
CA GLU A 60 14.39 -9.79 20.74
C GLU A 60 15.27 -11.03 20.49
N LEU A 61 14.68 -12.11 19.96
CA LEU A 61 15.40 -13.34 19.58
C LEU A 61 16.26 -13.08 18.34
N TYR A 62 15.73 -12.44 17.30
CA TYR A 62 16.49 -12.04 16.12
C TYR A 62 17.63 -11.08 16.48
N ASP A 63 17.37 -10.04 17.30
CA ASP A 63 18.41 -9.10 17.74
C ASP A 63 19.55 -9.83 18.47
N THR A 64 19.21 -10.79 19.35
CA THR A 64 20.21 -11.58 20.07
C THR A 64 20.96 -12.51 19.12
N GLY A 65 20.26 -13.13 18.17
CA GLY A 65 20.83 -14.01 17.15
C GLY A 65 21.80 -13.27 16.24
N VAL A 66 21.37 -12.15 15.64
CA VAL A 66 22.23 -11.28 14.80
C VAL A 66 23.43 -10.76 15.58
N GLY A 67 23.27 -10.39 16.86
CA GLY A 67 24.36 -9.95 17.71
C GLY A 67 25.44 -11.04 17.94
N LYS A 68 25.04 -12.32 17.96
CA LYS A 68 25.99 -13.48 18.11
C LYS A 68 26.50 -14.00 16.77
N HIS A 69 25.69 -13.91 15.73
CA HIS A 69 25.97 -14.40 14.39
C HIS A 69 25.85 -13.27 13.34
N PRO A 70 26.68 -12.21 13.40
CA PRO A 70 26.50 -10.98 12.62
C PRO A 70 26.74 -11.14 11.11
N LYS A 71 27.13 -12.33 10.66
CA LYS A 71 27.34 -12.67 9.24
C LYS A 71 26.27 -13.62 8.71
N ASP A 72 25.30 -13.96 9.53
CA ASP A 72 24.21 -14.82 9.13
C ASP A 72 23.15 -14.00 8.40
N PHE A 73 22.98 -14.30 7.12
CA PHE A 73 22.03 -13.59 6.26
C PHE A 73 20.59 -13.87 6.67
N ASP A 74 20.25 -15.12 6.94
CA ASP A 74 18.86 -15.53 7.19
C ASP A 74 18.30 -14.86 8.45
N LEU A 75 19.12 -14.80 9.53
CA LEU A 75 18.73 -14.06 10.74
C LEU A 75 18.53 -12.56 10.48
N ALA A 76 19.46 -11.94 9.74
CA ALA A 76 19.40 -10.52 9.42
C ALA A 76 18.18 -10.20 8.52
N TYR A 77 17.96 -11.02 7.51
CA TYR A 77 16.85 -10.88 6.57
C TYR A 77 15.49 -11.09 7.27
N ASN A 78 15.33 -12.16 8.04
CA ASN A 78 14.04 -12.44 8.70
C ASN A 78 13.69 -11.39 9.78
N LYS A 79 14.71 -10.86 10.49
CA LYS A 79 14.51 -9.69 11.35
C LYS A 79 13.95 -8.51 10.58
N ALA A 80 14.61 -8.12 9.49
CA ALA A 80 14.25 -6.97 8.67
C ALA A 80 12.85 -7.15 8.05
N ARG A 81 12.55 -8.34 7.53
CA ARG A 81 11.23 -8.72 7.00
C ARG A 81 10.12 -8.58 8.05
N LEU A 82 10.37 -9.07 9.28
CA LEU A 82 9.38 -8.93 10.36
C LEU A 82 9.17 -7.46 10.76
N GLU A 83 10.23 -6.64 10.79
CA GLU A 83 10.11 -5.20 11.04
C GLU A 83 9.26 -4.51 9.95
N LEU A 84 9.45 -4.87 8.66
CA LEU A 84 8.64 -4.38 7.56
C LEU A 84 7.17 -4.85 7.67
N GLU A 85 6.94 -6.12 8.03
CA GLU A 85 5.59 -6.64 8.26
C GLU A 85 4.85 -5.88 9.37
N ILE A 86 5.54 -5.51 10.44
CA ILE A 86 4.98 -4.74 11.56
C ILE A 86 4.65 -3.30 11.12
N SER A 87 5.48 -2.65 10.29
CA SER A 87 5.21 -1.29 9.79
C SER A 87 3.90 -1.19 9.00
N GLN A 88 3.49 -2.29 8.38
CA GLN A 88 2.25 -2.39 7.63
C GLN A 88 1.02 -2.70 8.51
N GLN A 89 1.17 -2.68 9.85
CA GLN A 89 0.14 -3.03 10.81
C GLN A 89 0.01 -1.94 11.88
N PRO A 90 -0.70 -0.83 11.61
CA PRO A 90 -0.81 0.31 12.53
C PRO A 90 -1.25 -0.10 13.94
N ALA A 91 -2.29 -0.92 14.07
CA ALA A 91 -2.78 -1.40 15.36
C ALA A 91 -1.75 -2.22 16.16
N ILE A 92 -0.79 -2.88 15.51
CA ILE A 92 0.30 -3.59 16.18
C ILE A 92 1.39 -2.60 16.58
N LEU A 93 1.73 -1.68 15.69
CA LEU A 93 2.77 -0.67 15.90
C LEU A 93 2.41 0.26 17.07
N GLU A 94 1.14 0.69 17.18
CA GLU A 94 0.62 1.45 18.31
C GLU A 94 0.87 0.75 19.66
N HIS A 95 0.65 -0.56 19.75
CA HIS A 95 0.91 -1.34 20.96
C HIS A 95 2.39 -1.61 21.23
N ILE A 96 3.28 -1.42 20.26
CA ILE A 96 4.73 -1.42 20.44
C ILE A 96 5.17 -0.06 21.00
N GLY A 97 4.43 1.01 20.70
CA GLY A 97 4.65 2.35 21.24
C GLY A 97 5.81 3.09 20.55
N VAL A 98 5.95 2.90 19.25
CA VAL A 98 6.95 3.58 18.39
C VAL A 98 6.21 4.16 17.19
N GLU A 99 6.46 5.43 16.89
CA GLU A 99 5.90 6.09 15.72
C GLU A 99 6.41 5.49 14.41
N LEU A 100 5.56 5.47 13.37
CA LEU A 100 5.85 4.83 12.09
C LEU A 100 7.15 5.34 11.44
N PRO A 101 7.45 6.65 11.36
CA PRO A 101 8.70 7.12 10.75
C PRO A 101 9.94 6.55 11.44
N ALA A 102 9.99 6.61 12.78
CA ALA A 102 11.10 6.06 13.56
C ALA A 102 11.23 4.53 13.42
N TRP A 103 10.09 3.84 13.24
CA TRP A 103 10.10 2.40 12.98
C TRP A 103 10.64 2.08 11.58
N LEU A 104 10.24 2.81 10.56
CA LEU A 104 10.73 2.65 9.18
C LEU A 104 12.23 2.95 9.07
N GLU A 105 12.74 3.97 9.76
CA GLU A 105 14.19 4.24 9.81
C GLU A 105 14.97 3.04 10.40
N ARG A 106 14.47 2.47 11.48
CA ARG A 106 15.04 1.25 12.07
C ARG A 106 14.99 0.08 11.09
N THR A 107 13.85 -0.11 10.44
CA THR A 107 13.61 -1.17 9.45
C THR A 107 14.57 -1.03 8.27
N LEU A 108 14.80 0.19 7.79
CA LEU A 108 15.77 0.47 6.73
C LEU A 108 17.18 0.03 7.12
N LEU A 109 17.63 0.35 8.33
CA LEU A 109 18.96 -0.09 8.81
C LEU A 109 19.09 -1.61 8.86
N SER A 110 18.03 -2.31 9.24
CA SER A 110 18.00 -3.78 9.26
C SER A 110 18.07 -4.36 7.85
N HIS A 111 17.33 -3.80 6.89
CA HIS A 111 17.41 -4.22 5.48
C HIS A 111 18.75 -3.90 4.84
N GLN A 112 19.34 -2.75 5.13
CA GLN A 112 20.68 -2.39 4.68
C GLN A 112 21.72 -3.39 5.19
N HIS A 113 21.61 -3.83 6.45
CA HIS A 113 22.49 -4.87 6.99
C HIS A 113 22.29 -6.22 6.28
N ALA A 114 21.06 -6.67 6.07
CA ALA A 114 20.78 -7.89 5.33
C ALA A 114 21.33 -7.82 3.90
N LEU A 115 21.11 -6.71 3.21
CA LEU A 115 21.60 -6.51 1.84
C LEU A 115 23.14 -6.51 1.77
N GLN A 116 23.85 -5.95 2.77
CA GLN A 116 25.32 -6.02 2.85
C GLN A 116 25.85 -7.46 2.98
N LEU A 117 25.06 -8.37 3.55
CA LEU A 117 25.42 -9.78 3.68
C LEU A 117 25.18 -10.57 2.39
N ASN A 118 24.17 -10.17 1.61
CA ASN A 118 23.84 -10.76 0.31
C ASN A 118 23.25 -9.69 -0.64
N GLU A 119 24.14 -8.99 -1.35
CA GLU A 119 23.79 -7.86 -2.23
C GLU A 119 22.97 -8.27 -3.47
N GLU A 120 22.97 -9.55 -3.81
CA GLU A 120 22.28 -10.07 -4.99
C GLU A 120 20.96 -10.79 -4.66
N ASN A 121 20.55 -10.84 -3.39
CA ASN A 121 19.30 -11.49 -3.01
C ASN A 121 18.09 -10.67 -3.48
N PRO A 122 17.20 -11.19 -4.35
CA PRO A 122 16.10 -10.44 -4.91
C PRO A 122 15.07 -10.02 -3.86
N ASP A 123 14.81 -10.86 -2.85
CA ASP A 123 13.83 -10.54 -1.81
C ASP A 123 14.35 -9.42 -0.89
N ALA A 124 15.66 -9.39 -0.61
CA ALA A 124 16.27 -8.31 0.15
C ALA A 124 16.24 -6.98 -0.64
N LEU A 125 16.51 -7.04 -1.96
CA LEU A 125 16.42 -5.88 -2.86
C LEU A 125 14.98 -5.37 -2.98
N PHE A 126 13.99 -6.25 -3.07
CA PHE A 126 12.58 -5.88 -3.14
C PHE A 126 12.12 -5.23 -1.82
N ASN A 127 12.40 -5.88 -0.69
CA ASN A 127 11.93 -5.40 0.61
C ASN A 127 12.57 -4.06 1.02
N ILE A 128 13.87 -3.84 0.75
CA ILE A 128 14.48 -2.55 1.04
C ILE A 128 13.85 -1.43 0.22
N ALA A 129 13.52 -1.71 -1.05
CA ALA A 129 12.84 -0.73 -1.89
C ALA A 129 11.42 -0.38 -1.37
N GLN A 130 10.70 -1.35 -0.81
CA GLN A 130 9.42 -1.07 -0.15
C GLN A 130 9.60 -0.15 1.06
N VAL A 131 10.60 -0.38 1.91
CA VAL A 131 10.88 0.48 3.07
C VAL A 131 11.25 1.89 2.62
N GLU A 132 12.10 2.01 1.59
CA GLU A 132 12.51 3.30 1.02
C GLU A 132 11.31 4.06 0.45
N THR A 133 10.39 3.36 -0.23
CA THR A 133 9.15 3.97 -0.74
C THR A 133 8.26 4.45 0.42
N SER A 134 8.03 3.61 1.43
CA SER A 134 7.20 3.99 2.58
C SER A 134 7.81 5.15 3.39
N LEU A 135 9.15 5.22 3.52
CA LEU A 135 9.81 6.36 4.13
C LEU A 135 9.62 7.65 3.30
N ALA A 136 9.70 7.54 1.99
CA ALA A 136 9.48 8.69 1.12
C ALA A 136 8.04 9.19 1.20
N GLU A 137 7.05 8.29 1.27
CA GLU A 137 5.64 8.63 1.46
C GLU A 137 5.44 9.41 2.77
N GLN A 138 5.99 8.92 3.90
CA GLN A 138 5.93 9.62 5.18
C GLN A 138 6.63 10.99 5.15
N LEU A 139 7.77 11.10 4.46
CA LEU A 139 8.47 12.38 4.32
C LEU A 139 7.67 13.37 3.48
N THR A 140 6.93 12.88 2.48
CA THR A 140 6.05 13.73 1.66
C THR A 140 4.84 14.21 2.49
N GLU A 141 4.26 13.36 3.33
CA GLU A 141 3.19 13.74 4.28
C GLU A 141 3.67 14.79 5.30
N ASP A 142 4.94 14.77 5.66
CA ASP A 142 5.59 15.74 6.57
C ASP A 142 6.09 17.01 5.85
N ASP A 143 5.72 17.28 4.59
CA ASP A 143 6.22 18.41 3.76
C ASP A 143 7.75 18.42 3.57
N ARG A 144 8.41 17.25 3.59
CA ARG A 144 9.86 17.06 3.44
C ARG A 144 10.22 16.42 2.10
N GLU A 145 9.65 16.92 1.04
CA GLU A 145 9.77 16.37 -0.31
C GLU A 145 11.23 16.25 -0.80
N ASP A 146 12.06 17.24 -0.53
CA ASP A 146 13.49 17.22 -0.89
C ASP A 146 14.25 16.03 -0.27
N GLU A 147 13.78 15.53 0.88
CA GLU A 147 14.34 14.37 1.56
C GLU A 147 13.73 13.06 1.07
N ALA A 148 12.52 13.08 0.52
CA ALA A 148 11.84 11.92 -0.04
C ALA A 148 12.45 11.46 -1.37
N VAL A 149 12.82 12.39 -2.26
CA VAL A 149 13.36 12.10 -3.60
C VAL A 149 14.52 11.09 -3.57
N PRO A 150 15.58 11.25 -2.75
CA PRO A 150 16.68 10.29 -2.71
C PRO A 150 16.25 8.86 -2.34
N PHE A 151 15.25 8.68 -1.48
CA PHE A 151 14.73 7.35 -1.13
C PHE A 151 14.02 6.69 -2.30
N LEU A 152 13.19 7.43 -3.04
CA LEU A 152 12.51 6.92 -4.24
C LEU A 152 13.49 6.58 -5.36
N GLU A 153 14.53 7.38 -5.58
CA GLU A 153 15.59 7.07 -6.55
C GLU A 153 16.36 5.80 -6.16
N GLN A 154 16.63 5.59 -4.86
CA GLN A 154 17.24 4.36 -4.36
C GLN A 154 16.29 3.16 -4.51
N ALA A 155 15.01 3.30 -4.15
CA ALA A 155 14.00 2.26 -4.34
C ALA A 155 13.91 1.79 -5.80
N ILE A 156 13.86 2.72 -6.75
CA ILE A 156 13.84 2.41 -8.19
C ILE A 156 15.13 1.68 -8.61
N THR A 157 16.28 2.06 -8.06
CA THR A 157 17.57 1.39 -8.33
C THR A 157 17.58 -0.03 -7.79
N HIS A 158 17.10 -0.25 -6.56
CA HIS A 158 16.99 -1.58 -5.96
C HIS A 158 15.99 -2.46 -6.71
N LEU A 159 14.81 -1.92 -7.10
CA LEU A 159 13.82 -2.64 -7.89
C LEU A 159 14.34 -3.02 -9.29
N SER A 160 15.10 -2.15 -9.93
CA SER A 160 15.75 -2.46 -11.22
C SER A 160 16.78 -3.59 -11.08
N SER A 161 17.55 -3.59 -10.01
CA SER A 161 18.51 -4.65 -9.66
C SER A 161 17.80 -5.95 -9.32
N CYS A 162 16.72 -5.88 -8.53
CA CYS A 162 15.84 -6.99 -8.19
C CYS A 162 15.29 -7.67 -9.45
N LEU A 163 14.66 -6.88 -10.33
CA LEU A 163 14.07 -7.40 -11.56
C LEU A 163 15.10 -8.09 -12.45
N SER A 164 16.29 -7.47 -12.60
CA SER A 164 17.38 -8.06 -13.39
C SER A 164 17.86 -9.39 -12.79
N ARG A 165 17.91 -9.49 -11.46
CA ARG A 165 18.31 -10.72 -10.77
C ARG A 165 17.23 -11.79 -10.86
N GLN A 166 15.98 -11.41 -10.68
CA GLN A 166 14.82 -12.31 -10.83
C GLN A 166 14.75 -12.88 -12.25
N GLU A 167 14.92 -12.06 -13.29
CA GLU A 167 14.98 -12.52 -14.67
C GLU A 167 16.07 -13.57 -14.90
N MET A 168 17.29 -13.32 -14.36
CA MET A 168 18.39 -14.24 -14.48
C MET A 168 18.12 -15.57 -13.76
N MET A 169 17.56 -15.50 -12.56
CA MET A 169 17.21 -16.70 -11.79
C MET A 169 16.08 -17.51 -12.47
N TYR A 170 15.07 -16.82 -12.99
CA TYR A 170 13.99 -17.46 -13.74
C TYR A 170 14.49 -18.18 -15.00
N GLU A 171 15.33 -17.52 -15.79
CA GLU A 171 15.94 -18.13 -16.99
C GLU A 171 16.85 -19.32 -16.63
N GLN A 172 17.65 -19.20 -15.56
CA GLN A 172 18.52 -20.29 -15.09
C GLN A 172 17.69 -21.49 -14.65
N HIS A 173 16.63 -21.25 -13.84
CA HIS A 173 15.75 -22.33 -13.38
C HIS A 173 15.10 -23.07 -14.57
N LYS A 174 14.66 -22.36 -15.58
CA LYS A 174 14.05 -22.92 -16.79
C LYS A 174 15.06 -23.76 -17.60
N LEU A 175 16.34 -23.40 -17.59
CA LEU A 175 17.40 -24.18 -18.22
C LEU A 175 17.72 -25.45 -17.43
N ASP A 176 17.70 -25.36 -16.11
CA ASP A 176 18.04 -26.49 -15.23
C ASP A 176 16.89 -27.51 -15.12
N PHE A 177 15.63 -27.06 -15.29
CA PHE A 177 14.42 -27.88 -15.17
C PHE A 177 13.46 -27.69 -16.36
N PRO A 178 13.82 -28.10 -17.57
CA PRO A 178 13.06 -27.82 -18.79
C PRO A 178 11.69 -28.52 -18.87
N ASP A 179 11.45 -29.56 -18.06
CA ASP A 179 10.23 -30.37 -18.11
C ASP A 179 9.18 -30.01 -17.02
N THR A 180 9.43 -28.97 -16.22
CA THR A 180 8.48 -28.54 -15.17
C THR A 180 7.67 -27.35 -15.66
N GLU A 181 6.36 -27.56 -15.95
CA GLU A 181 5.43 -26.48 -16.35
C GLU A 181 5.18 -25.44 -15.24
N ASP A 182 5.41 -25.80 -13.97
CA ASP A 182 5.10 -24.97 -12.78
C ASP A 182 6.30 -24.69 -11.85
N GLY A 183 7.54 -24.96 -12.27
CA GLY A 183 8.71 -24.65 -11.43
C GLY A 183 8.79 -25.45 -10.11
N GLY A 184 7.88 -26.36 -9.85
CA GLY A 184 7.89 -27.20 -8.64
C GLY A 184 8.64 -28.51 -8.86
N VAL A 185 9.64 -28.77 -8.04
CA VAL A 185 10.21 -30.13 -7.89
C VAL A 185 9.16 -30.98 -7.18
N ALA A 186 8.54 -31.93 -7.88
CA ALA A 186 7.75 -32.95 -7.23
C ALA A 186 8.71 -33.79 -6.36
N LEU A 187 8.69 -33.58 -5.06
CA LEU A 187 9.30 -34.53 -4.12
C LEU A 187 8.54 -35.84 -4.28
N GLU A 188 9.13 -36.81 -5.00
CA GLU A 188 8.66 -38.19 -4.97
C GLU A 188 8.59 -38.61 -3.49
N GLN A 189 7.38 -38.76 -2.97
CA GLN A 189 7.16 -39.43 -1.71
C GLN A 189 7.55 -40.87 -1.92
N SER A 190 8.79 -41.23 -1.55
CA SER A 190 9.18 -42.62 -1.37
C SER A 190 8.25 -43.20 -0.31
N GLU A 191 7.35 -44.07 -0.71
CA GLU A 191 6.53 -44.86 0.21
C GLU A 191 7.50 -45.60 1.18
N PRO A 192 7.18 -45.61 2.48
CA PRO A 192 8.00 -46.39 3.41
C PRO A 192 7.84 -47.89 3.13
N GLU A 193 8.83 -48.47 2.52
CA GLU A 193 8.94 -49.93 2.40
C GLU A 193 8.91 -50.55 3.79
N ALA A 194 8.01 -51.50 4.00
CA ALA A 194 7.81 -52.19 5.26
C ALA A 194 9.08 -52.93 5.72
N ALA A 195 9.57 -52.60 6.89
CA ALA A 195 10.69 -53.25 7.51
C ALA A 195 10.36 -54.69 7.94
N PRO A 196 11.25 -55.66 7.69
CA PRO A 196 11.23 -56.93 8.43
C PRO A 196 12.00 -56.80 9.75
N ALA A 197 11.44 -57.42 10.77
CA ALA A 197 11.93 -57.40 12.14
C ALA A 197 13.22 -58.18 12.37
N ALA A 198 13.96 -57.71 13.40
CA ALA A 198 14.88 -58.39 14.30
C ALA A 198 16.33 -58.70 13.84
N ALA A 199 17.33 -58.08 14.47
CA ALA A 199 18.15 -58.67 15.52
C ALA A 199 19.36 -57.79 15.92
N SER A 200 19.45 -57.54 17.20
CA SER A 200 20.61 -57.41 18.14
C SER A 200 21.94 -56.77 17.71
N ALA A 201 22.26 -55.73 18.46
CA ALA A 201 23.54 -55.38 19.14
C ALA A 201 24.85 -55.43 18.37
N SER A 202 25.50 -54.26 18.21
CA SER A 202 26.81 -53.98 18.83
C SER A 202 27.18 -52.50 18.67
N ALA A 203 27.83 -51.94 19.69
CA ALA A 203 28.35 -50.57 19.73
C ALA A 203 29.47 -50.37 18.72
N GLY A 204 29.46 -49.24 18.01
CA GLY A 204 30.52 -48.82 17.15
C GLY A 204 30.19 -47.46 16.56
N ASP A 205 30.99 -46.49 16.91
CA ASP A 205 31.31 -45.22 16.28
C ASP A 205 30.25 -44.62 15.39
N VAL A 206 29.52 -43.59 15.92
CA VAL A 206 28.58 -42.80 15.15
C VAL A 206 29.39 -41.69 14.47
N ASP A 207 29.75 -41.95 13.22
CA ASP A 207 30.10 -40.93 12.26
C ASP A 207 28.90 -39.95 12.18
N MET A 208 29.08 -38.73 12.68
CA MET A 208 28.08 -37.65 12.52
C MET A 208 28.03 -37.31 11.02
N LYS A 209 27.11 -37.92 10.31
CA LYS A 209 26.69 -37.41 9.00
C LYS A 209 26.10 -36.05 9.26
N GLU A 210 26.78 -35.00 8.79
CA GLU A 210 26.19 -33.70 8.57
C GLU A 210 24.85 -33.91 7.87
N GLN A 211 23.77 -33.64 8.58
CA GLN A 211 22.47 -33.44 7.93
C GLN A 211 22.60 -32.13 7.15
N GLN A 212 22.92 -32.25 5.87
CA GLN A 212 22.69 -31.14 4.93
C GLN A 212 21.18 -30.91 4.93
N SER A 213 20.74 -29.86 5.62
CA SER A 213 19.41 -29.31 5.41
C SER A 213 19.41 -28.80 3.98
N ALA A 214 18.58 -29.40 3.11
CA ALA A 214 18.35 -28.87 1.80
C ALA A 214 17.61 -27.55 1.99
N ILE A 215 18.26 -26.45 1.67
CA ILE A 215 17.58 -25.14 1.52
C ILE A 215 16.67 -25.31 0.30
N VAL A 216 15.37 -25.34 0.52
CA VAL A 216 14.40 -25.33 -0.56
C VAL A 216 14.23 -23.86 -0.96
N GLU A 217 15.04 -23.39 -1.89
CA GLU A 217 14.81 -22.08 -2.53
C GLU A 217 13.56 -22.21 -3.40
N THR A 218 12.56 -21.37 -3.13
CA THR A 218 11.39 -21.25 -3.99
C THR A 218 11.84 -20.57 -5.29
N PRO A 219 11.65 -21.20 -6.47
CA PRO A 219 12.06 -20.57 -7.72
C PRO A 219 11.25 -19.29 -7.98
N VAL A 220 11.89 -18.29 -8.57
CA VAL A 220 11.24 -17.05 -9.00
C VAL A 220 10.11 -17.39 -9.98
N SER A 221 8.92 -16.89 -9.71
CA SER A 221 7.74 -17.06 -10.54
C SER A 221 7.49 -15.86 -11.47
N PRO A 222 6.68 -16.00 -12.54
CA PRO A 222 6.25 -14.86 -13.33
C PRO A 222 5.48 -13.79 -12.53
N SER A 223 4.79 -14.18 -11.45
CA SER A 223 4.12 -13.25 -10.53
C SER A 223 5.14 -12.38 -9.81
N ASP A 224 6.25 -12.93 -9.30
CA ASP A 224 7.29 -12.16 -8.60
C ASP A 224 7.90 -11.07 -9.52
N LEU A 225 8.08 -11.40 -10.81
CA LEU A 225 8.53 -10.45 -11.83
C LEU A 225 7.52 -9.31 -12.02
N LEU A 226 6.22 -9.62 -12.05
CA LEU A 226 5.15 -8.62 -12.18
C LEU A 226 5.02 -7.77 -10.92
N ASP A 227 5.14 -8.35 -9.74
CA ASP A 227 5.10 -7.60 -8.48
C ASP A 227 6.24 -6.57 -8.42
N THR A 228 7.43 -6.93 -8.91
CA THR A 228 8.55 -6.00 -9.03
C THR A 228 8.29 -4.88 -10.05
N VAL A 229 7.59 -5.19 -11.16
CA VAL A 229 7.16 -4.16 -12.13
C VAL A 229 6.15 -3.22 -11.48
N TYR A 230 5.16 -3.74 -10.74
CA TYR A 230 4.15 -2.91 -10.09
C TYR A 230 4.75 -2.03 -8.99
N ALA A 231 5.64 -2.56 -8.16
CA ALA A 231 6.38 -1.79 -7.18
C ALA A 231 7.21 -0.67 -7.84
N SER A 232 7.86 -0.98 -8.97
CA SER A 232 8.60 0.04 -9.73
C SER A 232 7.70 1.14 -10.28
N LEU A 233 6.52 0.79 -10.80
CA LEU A 233 5.54 1.79 -11.29
C LEU A 233 4.98 2.61 -10.13
N SER A 234 4.73 2.02 -8.96
CA SER A 234 4.31 2.74 -7.76
C SER A 234 5.35 3.77 -7.34
N ALA A 235 6.62 3.36 -7.19
CA ALA A 235 7.71 4.28 -6.85
C ALA A 235 7.88 5.42 -7.88
N LEU A 236 7.72 5.12 -9.18
CA LEU A 236 7.74 6.14 -10.23
C LEU A 236 6.54 7.09 -10.15
N THR A 237 5.37 6.59 -9.73
CA THR A 237 4.15 7.38 -9.55
C THR A 237 4.31 8.36 -8.39
N THR A 238 4.84 7.90 -7.26
CA THR A 238 5.14 8.76 -6.09
C THR A 238 6.26 9.76 -6.38
N LEU A 239 7.26 9.38 -7.19
CA LEU A 239 8.38 10.26 -7.54
C LEU A 239 7.99 11.39 -8.52
N ALA A 240 7.03 11.15 -9.41
CA ALA A 240 6.71 12.09 -10.49
C ALA A 240 6.37 13.51 -10.00
N PRO A 241 5.50 13.73 -8.99
CA PRO A 241 5.16 15.07 -8.51
C PRO A 241 6.31 15.77 -7.79
N LEU A 242 7.33 15.04 -7.32
CA LEU A 242 8.46 15.58 -6.54
C LEU A 242 9.61 16.08 -7.42
N LEU A 243 9.54 15.86 -8.73
CA LEU A 243 10.64 16.17 -9.66
C LEU A 243 10.40 17.47 -10.43
N ASP A 244 11.51 18.17 -10.70
CA ASP A 244 11.52 19.30 -11.62
C ASP A 244 11.34 18.86 -13.10
N GLU A 245 11.19 19.82 -14.01
CA GLU A 245 11.01 19.58 -15.45
C GLU A 245 12.08 18.66 -16.07
N LYS A 246 13.30 18.69 -15.55
CA LYS A 246 14.41 17.87 -16.08
C LYS A 246 14.33 16.43 -15.58
N GLY A 247 13.98 16.25 -14.31
CA GLY A 247 13.77 14.93 -13.72
C GLY A 247 12.65 14.17 -14.40
N LEU A 248 11.55 14.85 -14.74
CA LEU A 248 10.39 14.26 -15.40
C LEU A 248 10.70 13.63 -16.77
N GLN A 249 11.69 14.16 -17.53
CA GLN A 249 11.95 13.70 -18.92
C GLN A 249 12.28 12.21 -19.03
N ASN A 250 12.95 11.64 -18.03
CA ASN A 250 13.40 10.24 -18.07
C ASN A 250 12.34 9.25 -17.53
N LEU A 251 11.43 9.70 -16.67
CA LEU A 251 10.45 8.83 -16.04
C LEU A 251 9.53 8.13 -17.04
N GLY A 252 9.08 8.86 -18.06
CA GLY A 252 8.19 8.33 -19.09
C GLY A 252 8.79 7.17 -19.88
N ASP A 253 10.10 7.18 -20.14
CA ASP A 253 10.79 6.09 -20.85
C ASP A 253 10.92 4.84 -19.96
N MET A 254 11.22 5.02 -18.66
CA MET A 254 11.27 3.92 -17.69
C MET A 254 9.91 3.22 -17.55
N ALA A 255 8.85 3.98 -17.34
CA ALA A 255 7.49 3.44 -17.22
C ALA A 255 7.06 2.73 -18.51
N ARG A 256 7.41 3.26 -19.67
CA ARG A 256 7.12 2.63 -20.97
C ARG A 256 7.83 1.30 -21.12
N GLN A 257 9.11 1.20 -20.74
CA GLN A 257 9.85 -0.06 -20.76
C GLN A 257 9.19 -1.13 -19.87
N LEU A 258 8.78 -0.76 -18.68
CA LEU A 258 8.11 -1.64 -17.74
C LEU A 258 6.76 -2.14 -18.30
N THR A 259 5.94 -1.23 -18.82
CA THR A 259 4.54 -1.53 -19.18
C THR A 259 4.37 -2.06 -20.61
N GLU A 260 5.20 -1.66 -21.56
CA GLU A 260 5.06 -2.06 -22.98
C GLU A 260 6.00 -3.21 -23.37
N THR A 261 7.05 -3.49 -22.56
CA THR A 261 8.02 -4.53 -22.86
C THR A 261 8.04 -5.61 -21.81
N LYS A 262 8.30 -5.25 -20.54
CA LYS A 262 8.52 -6.22 -19.46
C LYS A 262 7.21 -6.91 -19.06
N ALA A 263 6.20 -6.17 -18.60
CA ALA A 263 4.94 -6.73 -18.14
C ALA A 263 4.26 -7.67 -19.15
N PRO A 264 4.11 -7.32 -20.46
CA PRO A 264 3.50 -8.24 -21.42
C PRO A 264 4.27 -9.56 -21.57
N SER A 265 5.62 -9.52 -21.47
CA SER A 265 6.42 -10.74 -21.55
C SER A 265 6.15 -11.67 -20.35
N TYR A 266 6.07 -11.13 -19.14
CA TYR A 266 5.81 -11.91 -17.93
C TYR A 266 4.36 -12.42 -17.86
N ILE A 267 3.38 -11.60 -18.25
CA ILE A 267 1.97 -12.01 -18.34
C ILE A 267 1.81 -13.22 -19.26
N SER A 268 2.57 -13.29 -20.35
CA SER A 268 2.50 -14.43 -21.27
C SER A 268 2.98 -15.75 -20.66
N LEU A 269 3.73 -15.68 -19.55
CA LEU A 269 4.24 -16.84 -18.80
C LEU A 269 3.29 -17.31 -17.71
N LEU A 270 2.29 -16.50 -17.33
CA LEU A 270 1.29 -16.87 -16.33
C LEU A 270 0.31 -17.93 -16.87
N PRO A 271 -0.31 -18.73 -15.99
CA PRO A 271 -1.46 -19.53 -16.32
C PRO A 271 -2.59 -18.72 -16.98
N ALA A 272 -3.30 -19.30 -17.94
CA ALA A 272 -4.28 -18.57 -18.76
C ALA A 272 -5.37 -17.88 -17.93
N GLU A 273 -5.77 -18.47 -16.80
CA GLU A 273 -6.76 -17.94 -15.86
C GLU A 273 -6.30 -16.69 -15.10
N GLU A 274 -4.99 -16.46 -14.98
CA GLU A 274 -4.41 -15.32 -14.25
C GLU A 274 -4.06 -14.14 -15.19
N GLN A 275 -3.91 -14.41 -16.48
CA GLN A 275 -3.43 -13.41 -17.45
C GLN A 275 -4.34 -12.19 -17.55
N ASP A 276 -5.68 -12.37 -17.52
CA ASP A 276 -6.60 -11.25 -17.65
C ASP A 276 -6.56 -10.34 -16.42
N LYS A 277 -6.46 -10.91 -15.22
CA LYS A 277 -6.27 -10.14 -13.99
C LYS A 277 -4.95 -9.37 -14.04
N ALA A 278 -3.85 -10.00 -14.44
CA ALA A 278 -2.55 -9.35 -14.57
C ALA A 278 -2.54 -8.24 -15.63
N ARG A 279 -3.27 -8.41 -16.75
CA ARG A 279 -3.43 -7.33 -17.76
C ARG A 279 -4.16 -6.11 -17.18
N ILE A 280 -5.23 -6.34 -16.42
CA ILE A 280 -5.97 -5.23 -15.77
C ILE A 280 -5.05 -4.54 -14.76
N ALA A 281 -4.39 -5.27 -13.88
CA ALA A 281 -3.48 -4.69 -12.88
C ALA A 281 -2.34 -3.88 -13.54
N THR A 282 -1.72 -4.40 -14.60
CA THR A 282 -0.69 -3.68 -15.36
C THR A 282 -1.25 -2.39 -15.98
N ALA A 283 -2.46 -2.46 -16.55
CA ALA A 283 -3.10 -1.30 -17.17
C ALA A 283 -3.47 -0.23 -16.14
N VAL A 284 -3.92 -0.63 -14.94
CA VAL A 284 -4.20 0.28 -13.81
C VAL A 284 -2.94 0.99 -13.35
N ASN A 285 -1.88 0.25 -13.01
CA ASN A 285 -0.60 0.83 -12.58
C ASN A 285 -0.02 1.78 -13.63
N ARG A 286 -0.12 1.42 -14.93
CA ARG A 286 0.27 2.30 -16.03
C ARG A 286 -0.57 3.57 -16.07
N ALA A 287 -1.89 3.46 -15.92
CA ALA A 287 -2.79 4.61 -15.97
C ALA A 287 -2.58 5.54 -14.78
N SER A 288 -2.37 5.01 -13.57
CA SER A 288 -2.04 5.77 -12.37
C SER A 288 -0.72 6.54 -12.54
N PHE A 289 0.32 5.88 -13.08
CA PHE A 289 1.56 6.58 -13.42
C PHE A 289 1.35 7.70 -14.45
N ILE A 290 0.59 7.44 -15.52
CA ILE A 290 0.33 8.46 -16.56
C ILE A 290 -0.44 9.65 -15.95
N ALA A 291 -1.37 9.42 -15.05
CA ALA A 291 -2.13 10.47 -14.38
C ALA A 291 -1.24 11.34 -13.48
N SER A 292 -0.44 10.73 -12.59
CA SER A 292 0.51 11.43 -11.72
C SER A 292 1.56 12.20 -12.53
N TYR A 293 2.12 11.56 -13.56
CA TYR A 293 3.07 12.19 -14.47
C TYR A 293 2.45 13.38 -15.23
N ALA A 294 1.17 13.28 -15.62
CA ALA A 294 0.45 14.39 -16.26
C ALA A 294 0.14 15.52 -15.28
N SER A 295 -0.16 15.21 -14.01
CA SER A 295 -0.32 16.19 -12.93
C SER A 295 0.95 17.01 -12.78
N ALA A 296 2.09 16.36 -12.56
CA ALA A 296 3.38 17.03 -12.45
C ALA A 296 3.73 17.89 -13.69
N GLN A 297 3.48 17.36 -14.90
CA GLN A 297 3.69 18.15 -16.13
C GLN A 297 2.76 19.36 -16.22
N PHE A 298 1.54 19.24 -15.71
CA PHE A 298 0.58 20.33 -15.71
C PHE A 298 0.97 21.42 -14.70
N GLU A 299 1.42 21.05 -13.51
CA GLU A 299 1.93 21.98 -12.48
C GLU A 299 3.14 22.77 -12.98
N HIS A 300 4.07 22.11 -13.67
CA HIS A 300 5.23 22.75 -14.30
C HIS A 300 4.91 23.47 -15.62
N HIS A 301 3.64 23.65 -15.98
CA HIS A 301 3.19 24.31 -17.22
C HIS A 301 3.72 23.66 -18.53
N MET A 302 4.12 22.38 -18.48
CA MET A 302 4.59 21.61 -19.65
C MET A 302 3.44 21.16 -20.54
N ILE A 303 2.24 20.98 -19.99
CA ILE A 303 1.02 20.62 -20.70
C ILE A 303 -0.14 21.52 -20.32
N GLU A 304 -1.13 21.62 -21.21
CA GLU A 304 -2.38 22.32 -20.97
C GLU A 304 -3.46 21.37 -20.40
N LEU A 305 -4.49 21.93 -19.75
CA LEU A 305 -5.57 21.17 -19.12
C LEU A 305 -6.22 20.15 -20.07
N GLN A 306 -6.41 20.51 -21.34
CA GLN A 306 -6.99 19.61 -22.33
C GLN A 306 -6.11 18.37 -22.54
N GLN A 307 -4.80 18.55 -22.56
CA GLN A 307 -3.84 17.43 -22.69
C GLN A 307 -3.83 16.57 -21.41
N TYR A 308 -3.98 17.19 -20.23
CA TYR A 308 -4.09 16.43 -18.99
C TYR A 308 -5.37 15.56 -18.99
N VAL A 309 -6.51 16.12 -19.35
CA VAL A 309 -7.78 15.36 -19.49
C VAL A 309 -7.62 14.20 -20.48
N GLU A 310 -6.95 14.40 -21.62
CA GLU A 310 -6.70 13.35 -22.61
C GLU A 310 -5.79 12.23 -22.06
N ARG A 311 -4.89 12.53 -21.10
CA ARG A 311 -4.05 11.50 -20.47
C ARG A 311 -4.87 10.53 -19.61
N LEU A 312 -6.01 10.96 -19.06
CA LEU A 312 -6.90 10.10 -18.28
C LEU A 312 -7.62 9.05 -19.16
N ASP A 313 -7.55 9.16 -20.50
CA ASP A 313 -8.00 8.09 -21.40
C ASP A 313 -7.20 6.78 -21.19
N ALA A 314 -6.04 6.86 -20.50
CA ALA A 314 -5.30 5.67 -20.07
C ALA A 314 -6.12 4.73 -19.17
N PHE A 315 -7.17 5.26 -18.51
CA PHE A 315 -8.13 4.48 -17.71
C PHE A 315 -9.27 3.86 -18.56
N GLU A 316 -9.27 3.98 -19.88
CA GLU A 316 -10.14 3.18 -20.73
C GLU A 316 -9.66 1.72 -20.79
N ILE A 317 -9.79 1.01 -19.66
CA ILE A 317 -9.29 -0.35 -19.44
C ILE A 317 -10.42 -1.34 -19.65
N PRO A 318 -10.29 -2.32 -20.58
CA PRO A 318 -11.28 -3.36 -20.75
C PRO A 318 -11.47 -4.17 -19.45
N GLY A 319 -12.72 -4.33 -19.02
CA GLY A 319 -13.05 -5.11 -17.83
C GLY A 319 -12.97 -4.37 -16.49
N LYS A 320 -12.53 -3.11 -16.46
CA LYS A 320 -12.39 -2.33 -15.22
C LYS A 320 -13.69 -2.20 -14.40
N ASP A 321 -14.84 -2.24 -15.02
CA ASP A 321 -16.14 -2.11 -14.31
C ASP A 321 -16.41 -3.26 -13.31
N THR A 322 -15.61 -4.30 -13.31
CA THR A 322 -15.67 -5.43 -12.35
C THR A 322 -14.49 -5.43 -11.36
N ASP A 323 -13.61 -4.44 -11.45
CA ASP A 323 -12.40 -4.29 -10.66
C ASP A 323 -12.51 -3.01 -9.80
N ALA A 324 -12.53 -3.18 -8.47
CA ALA A 324 -12.73 -2.06 -7.55
C ALA A 324 -11.52 -1.12 -7.57
N ASP A 325 -10.32 -1.68 -7.60
CA ASP A 325 -9.06 -0.92 -7.55
C ASP A 325 -8.92 -0.05 -8.81
N ALA A 326 -9.30 -0.58 -9.97
CA ALA A 326 -9.31 0.16 -11.23
C ALA A 326 -10.31 1.35 -11.21
N LEU A 327 -11.49 1.15 -10.62
CA LEU A 327 -12.49 2.21 -10.50
C LEU A 327 -12.07 3.29 -9.51
N VAL A 328 -11.46 2.90 -8.40
CA VAL A 328 -10.93 3.82 -7.37
C VAL A 328 -9.79 4.63 -7.94
N ALA A 329 -8.79 4.00 -8.55
CA ALA A 329 -7.63 4.68 -9.13
C ALA A 329 -8.04 5.72 -10.21
N GLU A 330 -9.03 5.41 -11.07
CA GLU A 330 -9.54 6.41 -12.01
C GLU A 330 -10.26 7.58 -11.29
N ALA A 331 -11.03 7.29 -10.24
CA ALA A 331 -11.74 8.32 -9.50
C ALA A 331 -10.76 9.27 -8.79
N GLU A 332 -9.71 8.74 -8.20
CA GLU A 332 -8.62 9.51 -7.57
C GLU A 332 -7.90 10.39 -8.59
N ALA A 333 -7.48 9.83 -9.72
CA ALA A 333 -6.79 10.57 -10.76
C ALA A 333 -7.62 11.74 -11.33
N ARG A 334 -8.95 11.56 -11.44
CA ARG A 334 -9.86 12.63 -11.87
C ARG A 334 -10.07 13.69 -10.80
N THR A 335 -10.05 13.29 -9.53
CA THR A 335 -10.12 14.21 -8.39
C THR A 335 -8.86 15.05 -8.33
N GLU A 336 -7.70 14.42 -8.48
CA GLU A 336 -6.39 15.07 -8.53
C GLU A 336 -6.31 16.10 -9.66
N LEU A 337 -6.80 15.77 -10.87
CA LEU A 337 -6.87 16.74 -11.97
C LEU A 337 -7.64 18.01 -11.56
N VAL A 338 -8.71 17.86 -10.77
CA VAL A 338 -9.49 19.03 -10.33
C VAL A 338 -8.73 19.83 -9.29
N MET A 339 -8.04 19.16 -8.36
CA MET A 339 -7.23 19.80 -7.31
C MET A 339 -6.08 20.59 -7.93
N SER A 340 -5.26 19.97 -8.78
CA SER A 340 -4.18 20.63 -9.53
C SER A 340 -4.71 21.79 -10.41
N THR A 341 -5.95 21.66 -10.93
CA THR A 341 -6.58 22.76 -11.70
C THR A 341 -6.95 23.93 -10.79
N ILE A 342 -7.49 23.68 -9.60
CA ILE A 342 -7.80 24.72 -8.62
C ILE A 342 -6.51 25.41 -8.16
N ASP A 343 -5.45 24.66 -7.91
CA ASP A 343 -4.16 25.20 -7.48
C ASP A 343 -3.53 26.08 -8.56
N ARG A 344 -3.55 25.62 -9.81
CA ARG A 344 -2.97 26.38 -10.93
C ARG A 344 -3.73 27.67 -11.26
N PHE A 345 -5.06 27.67 -11.25
CA PHE A 345 -5.88 28.82 -11.61
C PHE A 345 -6.32 29.66 -10.41
N GLY A 346 -6.19 29.14 -9.20
CA GLY A 346 -6.68 29.75 -7.98
C GLY A 346 -8.22 29.86 -7.97
N GLU A 347 -8.75 30.52 -6.95
CA GLU A 347 -10.18 30.82 -6.85
C GLU A 347 -10.56 32.04 -7.72
N SER A 348 -10.27 31.95 -9.02
CA SER A 348 -10.45 33.03 -9.98
C SER A 348 -11.58 32.74 -10.99
N PRO A 349 -12.12 33.76 -11.69
CA PRO A 349 -13.09 33.57 -12.76
C PRO A 349 -12.58 32.77 -13.95
N ASP A 350 -11.27 32.62 -14.08
CA ASP A 350 -10.63 31.89 -15.18
C ASP A 350 -10.58 30.37 -14.95
N LEU A 351 -10.98 29.91 -13.77
CA LEU A 351 -11.05 28.48 -13.46
C LEU A 351 -12.04 27.77 -14.40
N PRO A 352 -11.64 26.70 -15.10
CA PRO A 352 -12.48 25.97 -16.05
C PRO A 352 -13.52 25.08 -15.36
N ALA A 353 -14.48 25.71 -14.71
CA ALA A 353 -15.48 25.12 -13.83
C ALA A 353 -16.25 23.94 -14.40
N SER A 354 -16.63 24.03 -15.68
CA SER A 354 -17.42 22.98 -16.33
C SER A 354 -16.63 21.68 -16.46
N VAL A 355 -15.30 21.79 -16.68
CA VAL A 355 -14.39 20.64 -16.72
C VAL A 355 -14.29 20.03 -15.31
N CYS A 356 -13.93 20.85 -14.31
CA CYS A 356 -13.82 20.39 -12.92
C CYS A 356 -15.12 19.72 -12.42
N TRP A 357 -16.27 20.32 -12.69
CA TRP A 357 -17.56 19.74 -12.29
C TRP A 357 -17.85 18.40 -12.96
N LYS A 358 -17.52 18.27 -14.24
CA LYS A 358 -17.68 17.02 -14.99
C LYS A 358 -16.80 15.93 -14.42
N GLU A 359 -15.52 16.22 -14.17
CA GLU A 359 -14.56 15.23 -13.66
C GLU A 359 -14.95 14.77 -12.24
N LEU A 360 -15.31 15.65 -11.31
CA LEU A 360 -15.81 15.25 -9.98
C LEU A 360 -17.13 14.45 -10.05
N THR A 361 -17.99 14.72 -11.06
CA THR A 361 -19.20 13.90 -11.26
C THR A 361 -18.84 12.50 -11.72
N THR A 362 -17.86 12.38 -12.61
CA THR A 362 -17.35 11.09 -13.07
C THR A 362 -16.72 10.31 -11.92
N SER A 363 -15.87 10.95 -11.09
CA SER A 363 -15.29 10.34 -9.89
C SER A 363 -16.36 9.80 -8.92
N GLN A 364 -17.41 10.58 -8.67
CA GLN A 364 -18.53 10.15 -7.82
C GLN A 364 -19.25 8.91 -8.36
N ASP A 365 -19.42 8.81 -9.68
CA ASP A 365 -20.03 7.65 -10.32
C ASP A 365 -19.11 6.42 -10.25
N LEU A 366 -17.80 6.60 -10.43
CA LEU A 366 -16.79 5.54 -10.32
C LEU A 366 -16.74 4.96 -8.89
N TYR A 367 -16.60 5.80 -7.88
CA TYR A 367 -16.68 5.36 -6.48
C TYR A 367 -18.02 4.69 -6.15
N SER A 368 -19.12 5.18 -6.72
CA SER A 368 -20.43 4.56 -6.51
C SER A 368 -20.55 3.19 -7.20
N LYS A 369 -19.80 2.94 -8.27
CA LYS A 369 -19.68 1.62 -8.89
C LYS A 369 -18.81 0.71 -8.02
N ALA A 370 -17.62 1.17 -7.60
CA ALA A 370 -16.70 0.41 -6.75
C ALA A 370 -17.38 -0.11 -5.47
N THR A 371 -18.12 0.76 -4.76
CA THR A 371 -18.84 0.37 -3.52
C THR A 371 -19.96 -0.66 -3.72
N LYS A 372 -20.39 -0.94 -4.94
CA LYS A 372 -21.41 -1.95 -5.26
C LYS A 372 -20.81 -3.31 -5.60
N LEU A 373 -19.51 -3.38 -5.84
CA LEU A 373 -18.81 -4.63 -6.09
C LEU A 373 -18.76 -5.47 -4.79
N SER A 374 -18.71 -6.79 -4.97
CA SER A 374 -18.68 -7.75 -3.86
C SER A 374 -17.33 -8.46 -3.73
N THR A 375 -16.30 -7.93 -4.40
CA THR A 375 -14.93 -8.44 -4.33
C THR A 375 -14.35 -8.20 -2.94
N GLU A 376 -13.30 -8.92 -2.56
CA GLU A 376 -12.64 -8.73 -1.27
C GLU A 376 -12.03 -7.33 -1.20
N SER A 377 -11.29 -6.92 -2.22
CA SER A 377 -10.73 -5.58 -2.34
C SER A 377 -11.81 -4.48 -2.18
N ALA A 378 -12.98 -4.62 -2.83
CA ALA A 378 -14.08 -3.66 -2.69
C ALA A 378 -14.67 -3.59 -1.26
N LYS A 379 -14.47 -4.62 -0.43
CA LYS A 379 -14.89 -4.59 0.97
C LYS A 379 -13.84 -3.94 1.84
N GLU A 380 -12.57 -4.29 1.63
CA GLU A 380 -11.43 -3.75 2.35
C GLU A 380 -11.31 -2.23 2.17
N SER A 381 -11.41 -1.73 0.93
CA SER A 381 -11.32 -0.30 0.62
C SER A 381 -12.62 0.50 0.88
N LYS A 382 -13.68 -0.13 1.38
CA LYS A 382 -15.02 0.49 1.42
C LYS A 382 -15.10 1.71 2.32
N ALA A 383 -14.46 1.70 3.46
CA ALA A 383 -14.44 2.81 4.41
C ALA A 383 -13.76 4.03 3.76
N GLU A 384 -12.58 3.82 3.18
CA GLU A 384 -11.83 4.82 2.42
C GLU A 384 -12.64 5.42 1.27
N VAL A 385 -13.26 4.59 0.44
CA VAL A 385 -14.09 5.06 -0.67
C VAL A 385 -15.28 5.90 -0.18
N TYR A 386 -15.85 5.60 0.99
CA TYR A 386 -16.89 6.45 1.56
C TYR A 386 -16.34 7.79 2.06
N LYS A 387 -15.13 7.84 2.63
CA LYS A 387 -14.41 9.07 2.99
C LYS A 387 -14.19 9.93 1.75
N SER A 388 -13.58 9.37 0.69
CA SER A 388 -13.31 10.04 -0.59
C SER A 388 -14.59 10.58 -1.25
N LYS A 389 -15.72 9.87 -1.13
CA LYS A 389 -17.02 10.39 -1.59
C LYS A 389 -17.47 11.62 -0.79
N GLY A 390 -17.15 11.68 0.49
CA GLY A 390 -17.39 12.87 1.32
C GLY A 390 -16.54 14.05 0.85
N ASP A 391 -15.26 13.81 0.59
CA ASP A 391 -14.31 14.81 0.10
C ASP A 391 -14.73 15.37 -1.26
N LEU A 392 -15.19 14.53 -2.18
CA LEU A 392 -15.77 14.97 -3.45
C LEU A 392 -16.95 15.94 -3.29
N GLU A 393 -17.83 15.68 -2.33
CA GLU A 393 -18.97 16.57 -2.09
C GLU A 393 -18.50 17.92 -1.49
N ILE A 394 -17.44 17.93 -0.67
CA ILE A 394 -16.81 19.16 -0.19
C ILE A 394 -16.16 19.93 -1.34
N LEU A 395 -15.40 19.27 -2.22
CA LEU A 395 -14.81 19.90 -3.40
C LEU A 395 -15.86 20.48 -4.35
N ARG A 396 -16.95 19.75 -4.60
CA ARG A 396 -18.08 20.26 -5.39
C ARG A 396 -18.73 21.47 -4.73
N HIS A 397 -18.85 21.46 -3.42
CA HIS A 397 -19.35 22.60 -2.66
C HIS A 397 -18.39 23.81 -2.79
N ARG A 398 -17.05 23.59 -2.65
CA ARG A 398 -16.03 24.62 -2.87
C ARG A 398 -16.15 25.24 -4.26
N LEU A 399 -16.26 24.43 -5.31
CA LEU A 399 -16.45 24.91 -6.69
C LEU A 399 -17.67 25.80 -6.86
N ILE A 400 -18.81 25.49 -6.23
CA ILE A 400 -20.02 26.34 -6.31
C ILE A 400 -19.74 27.77 -5.76
N HIS A 401 -18.91 27.85 -4.71
CA HIS A 401 -18.60 29.15 -4.08
C HIS A 401 -17.55 29.94 -4.84
N ILE A 402 -16.61 29.28 -5.51
CA ILE A 402 -15.64 29.93 -6.40
C ILE A 402 -16.38 30.53 -7.63
N LEU A 403 -17.33 29.80 -8.18
CA LEU A 403 -17.87 30.02 -9.53
C LEU A 403 -19.32 30.52 -9.55
N LYS A 404 -19.59 31.57 -8.82
CA LYS A 404 -20.95 32.14 -8.65
C LYS A 404 -21.76 32.36 -9.95
N THR A 405 -21.12 32.42 -11.13
CA THR A 405 -21.75 32.77 -12.40
C THR A 405 -21.82 31.65 -13.43
N ASP A 406 -20.87 30.72 -13.47
CA ASP A 406 -20.71 29.78 -14.59
C ASP A 406 -21.45 28.44 -14.41
N LEU A 407 -21.91 28.14 -13.21
CA LEU A 407 -22.71 26.94 -12.93
C LEU A 407 -24.19 27.20 -13.09
N SER A 408 -24.95 26.16 -13.47
CA SER A 408 -26.41 26.27 -13.59
C SER A 408 -27.06 26.68 -12.25
N GLU A 409 -28.22 27.34 -12.31
CA GLU A 409 -28.94 27.72 -11.09
C GLU A 409 -29.29 26.52 -10.21
N ASN A 410 -29.66 25.40 -10.81
CA ASN A 410 -29.92 24.15 -10.09
C ASN A 410 -28.68 23.63 -9.35
N THR A 411 -27.50 23.72 -9.98
CA THR A 411 -26.24 23.32 -9.37
C THR A 411 -25.89 24.19 -8.18
N ARG A 412 -26.05 25.51 -8.31
CA ARG A 412 -25.83 26.44 -7.19
C ARG A 412 -26.79 26.20 -6.02
N ASN A 413 -28.05 25.88 -6.30
CA ASN A 413 -29.06 25.60 -5.28
C ASN A 413 -28.79 24.26 -4.56
N SER A 414 -27.94 23.39 -5.08
CA SER A 414 -27.59 22.12 -4.46
C SER A 414 -26.52 22.22 -3.35
N ALA A 415 -25.88 23.39 -3.18
CA ALA A 415 -24.73 23.55 -2.27
C ALA A 415 -24.97 23.00 -0.85
N GLN A 416 -26.10 23.32 -0.23
CA GLN A 416 -26.45 22.77 1.09
C GLN A 416 -26.65 21.24 1.07
N THR A 417 -27.12 20.69 -0.05
CA THR A 417 -27.31 19.24 -0.20
C THR A 417 -25.97 18.53 -0.28
N LEU A 418 -24.98 19.13 -0.95
CA LEU A 418 -23.63 18.57 -1.04
C LEU A 418 -23.01 18.40 0.36
N ILE A 419 -23.10 19.41 1.21
CA ILE A 419 -22.61 19.30 2.60
C ILE A 419 -23.36 18.21 3.39
N LYS A 420 -24.68 18.07 3.22
CA LYS A 420 -25.41 16.97 3.87
C LYS A 420 -25.00 15.59 3.34
N ASN A 421 -24.69 15.50 2.06
CA ASN A 421 -24.17 14.27 1.47
C ASN A 421 -22.80 13.95 2.05
N ALA A 422 -21.87 14.93 2.12
CA ALA A 422 -20.56 14.76 2.74
C ALA A 422 -20.69 14.22 4.16
N GLN A 423 -21.51 14.86 5.02
CA GLN A 423 -21.77 14.38 6.37
C GLN A 423 -22.31 12.94 6.40
N THR A 424 -23.11 12.54 5.42
CA THR A 424 -23.67 11.18 5.33
C THR A 424 -22.58 10.17 4.95
N TYR A 425 -21.72 10.52 4.01
CA TYR A 425 -20.62 9.68 3.57
C TYR A 425 -19.58 9.50 4.67
N TYR A 426 -19.15 10.56 5.35
CA TYR A 426 -18.22 10.48 6.49
C TYR A 426 -18.77 9.64 7.66
N LYS A 427 -20.06 9.77 7.98
CA LYS A 427 -20.71 8.86 8.95
C LYS A 427 -20.68 7.40 8.49
N GLY A 428 -20.84 7.19 7.19
CA GLY A 428 -20.75 5.87 6.59
C GLY A 428 -19.33 5.30 6.71
N ALA A 429 -18.31 6.09 6.37
CA ALA A 429 -16.90 5.75 6.49
C ALA A 429 -16.54 5.39 7.93
N MET A 430 -16.83 6.26 8.88
CA MET A 430 -16.59 6.05 10.32
C MET A 430 -17.22 4.74 10.84
N ASN A 431 -18.47 4.44 10.45
CA ASN A 431 -19.13 3.20 10.90
C ASN A 431 -18.52 1.93 10.27
N LEU A 432 -18.05 2.01 9.03
CA LEU A 432 -17.37 0.90 8.34
C LEU A 432 -15.99 0.68 8.96
N ALA A 433 -15.17 1.72 9.06
CA ALA A 433 -13.85 1.67 9.66
C ALA A 433 -13.89 1.10 11.08
N LYS A 434 -14.83 1.56 11.90
CA LYS A 434 -15.07 1.02 13.24
C LYS A 434 -15.42 -0.48 13.25
N ALA A 435 -16.20 -0.96 12.28
CA ALA A 435 -16.57 -2.36 12.17
C ALA A 435 -15.39 -3.24 11.76
N ASP A 436 -14.47 -2.68 10.95
CA ASP A 436 -13.28 -3.35 10.43
C ASP A 436 -12.07 -3.20 11.38
N GLY A 437 -12.17 -2.32 12.41
CA GLY A 437 -11.10 -2.05 13.39
C GLY A 437 -10.00 -1.14 12.82
N ASP A 438 -10.33 -0.34 11.83
CA ASP A 438 -9.47 0.66 11.21
C ASP A 438 -9.64 2.00 11.96
N GLU A 439 -8.79 2.21 12.96
CA GLU A 439 -8.85 3.39 13.84
C GLU A 439 -8.44 4.66 13.12
N GLU A 440 -7.54 4.59 12.15
CA GLU A 440 -7.04 5.72 11.37
C GLU A 440 -8.15 6.31 10.50
N VAL A 441 -8.79 5.50 9.67
CA VAL A 441 -9.92 5.94 8.83
C VAL A 441 -11.13 6.36 9.68
N GLU A 442 -11.37 5.73 10.86
CA GLU A 442 -12.42 6.16 11.81
C GLU A 442 -12.16 7.59 12.28
N GLU A 443 -10.92 7.91 12.70
CA GLU A 443 -10.54 9.21 13.22
C GLU A 443 -10.59 10.29 12.14
N GLU A 444 -9.98 10.06 10.97
CA GLU A 444 -10.06 10.99 9.85
C GLU A 444 -11.51 11.28 9.43
N ALA A 445 -12.33 10.24 9.26
CA ALA A 445 -13.73 10.41 8.90
C ALA A 445 -14.50 11.21 9.96
N GLN A 446 -14.15 11.08 11.24
CA GLN A 446 -14.72 11.84 12.35
C GLN A 446 -14.31 13.33 12.25
N GLN A 447 -13.05 13.62 11.99
CA GLN A 447 -12.54 14.98 11.81
C GLN A 447 -13.21 15.66 10.62
N ARG A 448 -13.27 14.98 9.44
CA ARG A 448 -13.96 15.46 8.24
C ARG A 448 -15.44 15.72 8.47
N LEU A 449 -16.12 14.84 9.22
CA LEU A 449 -17.53 15.05 9.62
C LEU A 449 -17.70 16.31 10.47
N GLY A 450 -16.77 16.53 11.38
CA GLY A 450 -16.75 17.74 12.21
C GLY A 450 -16.65 19.01 11.35
N ILE A 451 -15.69 19.05 10.43
CA ILE A 451 -15.48 20.17 9.50
C ILE A 451 -16.71 20.40 8.61
N ALA A 452 -17.27 19.34 8.01
CA ALA A 452 -18.49 19.45 7.21
C ALA A 452 -19.68 19.99 8.02
N THR A 453 -19.72 19.68 9.34
CA THR A 453 -20.76 20.19 10.24
C THR A 453 -20.55 21.68 10.54
N GLU A 454 -19.31 22.11 10.74
CA GLU A 454 -18.98 23.53 10.90
C GLU A 454 -19.26 24.35 9.65
N ILE A 455 -18.95 23.83 8.46
CA ILE A 455 -19.32 24.45 7.18
C ILE A 455 -20.85 24.63 7.10
N ALA A 456 -21.62 23.58 7.46
CA ALA A 456 -23.07 23.66 7.46
C ALA A 456 -23.60 24.73 8.42
N ALA A 457 -23.01 24.79 9.62
CA ALA A 457 -23.40 25.74 10.67
C ALA A 457 -23.04 27.18 10.30
N LEU A 458 -21.86 27.40 9.71
CA LEU A 458 -21.39 28.72 9.29
C LEU A 458 -22.20 29.27 8.12
N MET A 459 -22.45 28.44 7.09
CA MET A 459 -23.02 28.92 5.82
C MET A 459 -24.53 28.79 5.73
N TYR A 460 -25.13 27.83 6.46
CA TYR A 460 -26.57 27.52 6.34
C TYR A 460 -27.34 27.60 7.66
N GLY A 461 -26.68 27.99 8.75
CA GLY A 461 -27.32 28.20 10.06
C GLY A 461 -27.68 26.94 10.81
N GLY A 462 -26.89 25.87 10.66
CA GLY A 462 -26.99 24.63 11.45
C GLY A 462 -26.46 24.77 12.87
N GLU A 463 -26.66 23.72 13.69
CA GLU A 463 -25.98 23.61 15.00
C GLU A 463 -24.48 23.33 14.78
N ALA A 464 -23.64 23.96 15.61
CA ALA A 464 -22.19 23.71 15.61
C ALA A 464 -21.90 22.26 16.06
N SER A 465 -20.79 21.71 15.57
CA SER A 465 -20.29 20.43 16.06
C SER A 465 -19.98 20.56 17.56
N ALA A 466 -20.17 19.47 18.34
CA ALA A 466 -19.43 19.29 19.58
C ALA A 466 -17.93 19.39 19.25
N ALA A 467 -17.16 20.08 20.09
CA ALA A 467 -15.75 20.41 19.81
C ALA A 467 -15.04 19.25 19.11
N VAL A 468 -14.49 19.54 17.92
CA VAL A 468 -13.53 18.63 17.25
C VAL A 468 -12.27 18.74 18.08
N ASP A 469 -11.79 17.63 18.61
CA ASP A 469 -10.48 17.59 19.22
C ASP A 469 -9.46 17.91 18.11
N ASP A 470 -8.51 18.79 18.42
CA ASP A 470 -7.49 19.29 17.49
C ASP A 470 -8.01 19.91 16.17
N LEU A 471 -9.09 20.71 16.28
CA LEU A 471 -9.73 21.39 15.13
C LEU A 471 -8.72 22.14 14.23
N MET A 472 -7.66 22.71 14.80
CA MET A 472 -6.64 23.43 14.00
C MET A 472 -5.93 22.48 13.05
N GLU A 473 -5.41 21.38 13.55
CA GLU A 473 -4.72 20.36 12.78
C GLU A 473 -5.63 19.78 11.68
N ALA A 474 -6.89 19.43 12.03
CA ALA A 474 -7.87 18.96 11.06
C ALA A 474 -8.21 20.00 9.97
N LEU A 475 -8.24 21.29 10.30
CA LEU A 475 -8.46 22.36 9.32
C LEU A 475 -7.23 22.58 8.44
N GLU A 476 -6.02 22.56 9.03
CA GLU A 476 -4.76 22.64 8.30
C GLU A 476 -4.65 21.50 7.29
N GLY A 477 -4.86 20.25 7.70
CA GLY A 477 -4.89 19.12 6.78
C GLY A 477 -5.91 19.25 5.64
N CYS A 478 -7.13 19.72 5.92
CA CYS A 478 -8.12 19.98 4.86
C CYS A 478 -7.72 21.09 3.88
N VAL A 479 -6.93 22.06 4.34
CA VAL A 479 -6.40 23.12 3.47
C VAL A 479 -5.25 22.61 2.62
N GLU A 480 -4.32 21.88 3.22
CA GLU A 480 -3.17 21.24 2.53
C GLU A 480 -3.64 20.27 1.45
N GLU A 481 -4.61 19.44 1.76
CA GLU A 481 -5.25 18.56 0.77
C GLU A 481 -6.13 19.30 -0.26
N GLY A 482 -6.23 20.61 -0.20
CA GLY A 482 -7.02 21.40 -1.17
C GLY A 482 -8.53 21.20 -1.07
N LEU A 483 -9.07 20.59 -0.03
CA LEU A 483 -10.52 20.36 0.14
C LEU A 483 -11.28 21.65 0.46
N ILE A 484 -10.70 22.50 1.30
CA ILE A 484 -11.28 23.79 1.68
C ILE A 484 -10.26 24.93 1.44
N SER A 485 -10.77 26.16 1.33
CA SER A 485 -9.85 27.31 1.23
C SER A 485 -9.36 27.75 2.60
N GLN A 486 -8.19 28.38 2.65
CA GLN A 486 -7.62 29.01 3.84
C GLN A 486 -8.62 29.97 4.49
N GLN A 487 -9.33 30.78 3.68
CA GLN A 487 -10.33 31.74 4.18
C GLN A 487 -11.49 31.03 4.89
N LEU A 488 -11.94 29.87 4.39
CA LEU A 488 -13.01 29.11 5.02
C LEU A 488 -12.54 28.49 6.33
N ALA A 489 -11.32 27.97 6.38
CA ALA A 489 -10.70 27.43 7.60
C ALA A 489 -10.59 28.49 8.70
N GLU A 490 -10.10 29.68 8.36
CA GLU A 490 -10.02 30.83 9.28
C GLU A 490 -11.39 31.23 9.84
N ALA A 491 -12.42 31.29 8.98
CA ALA A 491 -13.77 31.65 9.39
C ALA A 491 -14.41 30.60 10.33
N ILE A 492 -14.12 29.31 10.12
CA ILE A 492 -14.55 28.22 11.02
C ILE A 492 -13.85 28.36 12.37
N PHE A 493 -12.55 28.58 12.37
CA PHE A 493 -11.76 28.72 13.59
C PHE A 493 -12.18 29.92 14.43
N GLU A 494 -12.39 31.11 13.83
CA GLU A 494 -12.88 32.31 14.50
C GLU A 494 -14.24 32.06 15.16
N ARG A 495 -15.16 31.39 14.46
CA ARG A 495 -16.49 31.07 14.99
C ARG A 495 -16.43 30.18 16.21
N GLN A 496 -15.63 29.12 16.17
CA GLN A 496 -15.45 28.17 17.29
C GLN A 496 -14.80 28.87 18.49
N SER A 497 -13.82 29.72 18.26
CA SER A 497 -13.16 30.52 19.30
C SER A 497 -14.12 31.48 19.99
N ALA A 498 -15.01 32.13 19.21
CA ALA A 498 -16.05 33.04 19.73
C ALA A 498 -17.14 32.30 20.53
N SER A 499 -17.42 31.02 20.22
CA SER A 499 -18.42 30.22 20.94
C SER A 499 -17.93 29.69 22.30
N LYS A 500 -16.60 29.64 22.53
CA LYS A 500 -15.95 29.21 23.77
C LYS A 500 -15.67 30.35 24.74
N SER A 501 -15.83 31.62 24.31
CA SER A 501 -15.68 32.83 25.13
C SER A 501 -17.03 33.36 25.61
#